data_24c81a2482e14a5c6f96ec2ac5f1c767
#
_entry.id   24c81a2482e14a5c6f96ec2ac5f1c767
#
_cell.length_a   1.000
_cell.length_b   1.000
_cell.length_c   1.000
_cell.angle_alpha   90.00
_cell.angle_beta   90.00
_cell.angle_gamma   90.00
#
_symmetry.space_group_name_H-M   'P 1'
#
loop_
_entity.id
_entity.type
_entity.pdbx_description
1 polymer ?
#
loop_
_entity_poly.entity_id
_entity_poly.type
_entity_poly.pdbx_seq_one_letter_code
_entity_poly.pdbx_strand_id
1 'polypeptide(L)'
;VLWQYAHVSLLITNIGELVTNAPRDAVSVSSPGPFEAIADAAIVLDAGLVAWSGPAAEAPAADEVVDAAGRAVLPGFVDSHAHLVFAGERGAEFAARMAGLPYSAGGIRSTVAATRAASDDVLRSNLARLAGEMLAQGTTTFECKSGYGLTVADEARSVTLAGEVTPEVTYLGAHVVPAEFDGDVARYVDLVCGEMLAACAPSAKWVDVFCEDGAFGADEARAVLAAGEAAGLQPRIHANQLGPGPGVQVAVEAGAASADHCTFLSDTDVDALAASGGTVATLLPGVEFSTRSPYPDAQRLLSAGVTVAIASDCNPGSCFTSSMPLCVALAVREMRMTTAEAVWAATAGGARALRRTDVGHLGTGARGDLIMLDAPSHAYLAYRPGVPLVTGVWRSGERVA
;
A
#
# COMPACT_ATOMS: atom_id res chain seq x y z
N VAL A 1 8.72 19.60 37.01
CA VAL A 1 7.50 20.25 36.49
C VAL A 1 7.29 19.66 35.11
N LEU A 2 6.44 18.66 35.01
CA LEU A 2 5.98 18.10 33.74
C LEU A 2 4.99 19.13 33.15
N TRP A 3 5.39 19.80 32.08
CA TRP A 3 4.46 20.51 31.22
C TRP A 3 3.61 19.44 30.53
N GLN A 4 2.39 19.23 31.01
CA GLN A 4 1.36 18.61 30.19
C GLN A 4 1.10 19.60 29.05
N TYR A 5 1.53 19.26 27.84
CA TYR A 5 1.02 19.93 26.64
C TYR A 5 -0.47 19.65 26.63
N ALA A 6 -1.27 20.68 26.81
CA ALA A 6 -2.70 20.58 26.57
C ALA A 6 -2.87 20.19 25.10
N HIS A 7 -3.47 19.05 24.84
CA HIS A 7 -3.84 18.68 23.48
C HIS A 7 -4.83 19.72 22.98
N VAL A 8 -4.55 20.32 21.82
CA VAL A 8 -5.43 21.27 21.15
C VAL A 8 -6.34 20.46 20.22
N SER A 9 -7.64 20.50 20.50
CA SER A 9 -8.62 19.85 19.63
C SER A 9 -8.89 20.69 18.39
N LEU A 10 -9.08 20.03 17.24
CA LEU A 10 -9.30 20.66 15.92
C LEU A 10 -10.67 20.26 15.37
N LEU A 11 -11.53 21.23 15.10
CA LEU A 11 -12.76 21.06 14.33
C LEU A 11 -12.50 21.44 12.87
N ILE A 12 -12.74 20.52 11.93
CA ILE A 12 -12.87 20.82 10.50
C ILE A 12 -14.37 20.83 10.19
N THR A 13 -14.89 21.99 9.77
CA THR A 13 -16.32 22.21 9.51
C THR A 13 -16.57 22.67 8.07
N ASN A 14 -17.85 22.83 7.70
CA ASN A 14 -18.26 23.21 6.34
C ASN A 14 -17.67 22.23 5.29
N ILE A 15 -17.67 20.93 5.62
CA ILE A 15 -17.25 19.86 4.74
C ILE A 15 -18.41 19.53 3.82
N GLY A 16 -18.24 19.68 2.50
CA GLY A 16 -19.29 19.36 1.51
C GLY A 16 -19.58 17.87 1.46
N GLU A 17 -18.54 17.04 1.51
CA GLU A 17 -18.63 15.58 1.55
C GLU A 17 -17.54 15.02 2.49
N LEU A 18 -17.94 14.32 3.53
CA LEU A 18 -17.04 13.60 4.44
C LEU A 18 -17.15 12.10 4.18
N VAL A 19 -16.12 11.50 3.58
CA VAL A 19 -16.01 10.04 3.47
C VAL A 19 -15.48 9.50 4.79
N THR A 20 -16.24 8.66 5.47
CA THR A 20 -15.87 8.15 6.79
C THR A 20 -15.30 6.73 6.76
N ASN A 21 -15.83 5.84 5.91
CA ASN A 21 -15.58 4.39 5.96
C ASN A 21 -15.70 3.83 7.39
N ALA A 22 -16.53 4.45 8.22
CA ALA A 22 -16.64 4.11 9.63
C ALA A 22 -17.37 2.77 9.83
N PRO A 23 -17.00 1.98 10.86
CA PRO A 23 -17.78 0.80 11.24
C PRO A 23 -19.21 1.22 11.65
N ARG A 24 -20.22 0.46 11.20
CA ARG A 24 -21.63 0.78 11.50
C ARG A 24 -22.02 0.57 12.96
N ASP A 25 -21.29 -0.28 13.68
CA ASP A 25 -21.58 -0.60 15.07
C ASP A 25 -20.44 -0.10 15.97
N ALA A 26 -20.76 0.77 16.90
CA ALA A 26 -19.82 1.34 17.88
C ALA A 26 -19.13 0.28 18.79
N VAL A 27 -19.51 -0.98 18.68
CA VAL A 27 -18.98 -2.10 19.49
C VAL A 27 -17.76 -2.76 18.85
N SER A 28 -17.47 -2.54 17.56
CA SER A 28 -16.27 -3.08 16.93
C SER A 28 -15.44 -1.98 16.28
N VAL A 29 -14.59 -1.33 17.06
CA VAL A 29 -13.46 -0.49 16.56
C VAL A 29 -12.43 -1.35 15.79
N SER A 30 -12.82 -2.57 15.39
CA SER A 30 -11.91 -3.62 14.99
C SER A 30 -11.67 -3.73 13.48
N SER A 31 -12.30 -2.92 12.63
CA SER A 31 -12.05 -2.92 11.17
C SER A 31 -12.73 -1.73 10.49
N PRO A 32 -12.17 -1.17 9.40
CA PRO A 32 -12.90 -0.21 8.56
C PRO A 32 -14.25 -0.77 8.11
N GLY A 33 -15.28 0.08 8.14
CA GLY A 33 -16.62 -0.22 7.67
C GLY A 33 -16.75 -0.18 6.14
N PRO A 34 -17.97 -0.28 5.60
CA PRO A 34 -18.25 -0.07 4.18
C PRO A 34 -18.00 1.39 3.80
N PHE A 35 -17.95 1.67 2.49
CA PHE A 35 -17.93 3.06 2.03
C PHE A 35 -19.15 3.82 2.56
N GLU A 36 -18.89 4.95 3.19
CA GLU A 36 -19.90 5.86 3.69
C GLU A 36 -19.46 7.31 3.45
N ALA A 37 -20.39 8.15 2.98
CA ALA A 37 -20.17 9.58 2.80
C ALA A 37 -21.31 10.37 3.41
N ILE A 38 -20.99 11.43 4.15
CA ILE A 38 -21.92 12.32 4.85
C ILE A 38 -21.83 13.70 4.18
N ALA A 39 -22.95 14.25 3.73
CA ALA A 39 -23.01 15.61 3.22
C ALA A 39 -23.15 16.63 4.38
N ASP A 40 -22.72 17.88 4.14
CA ASP A 40 -22.79 18.97 5.12
C ASP A 40 -22.23 18.55 6.50
N ALA A 41 -21.02 18.03 6.50
CA ALA A 41 -20.41 17.35 7.63
C ALA A 41 -19.36 18.19 8.36
N ALA A 42 -18.94 17.65 9.52
CA ALA A 42 -17.77 18.11 10.26
C ALA A 42 -17.05 16.92 10.90
N ILE A 43 -15.81 17.13 11.32
CA ILE A 43 -15.00 16.17 12.05
C ILE A 43 -14.20 16.87 13.14
N VAL A 44 -14.05 16.23 14.30
CA VAL A 44 -13.21 16.71 15.40
C VAL A 44 -12.05 15.75 15.60
N LEU A 45 -10.84 16.29 15.60
CA LEU A 45 -9.60 15.60 15.95
C LEU A 45 -9.17 16.05 17.35
N ASP A 46 -8.79 15.09 18.19
CA ASP A 46 -8.25 15.37 19.54
C ASP A 46 -7.21 14.30 19.88
N ALA A 47 -6.11 14.72 20.49
CA ALA A 47 -5.02 13.84 20.90
C ALA A 47 -4.52 12.89 19.78
N GLY A 48 -4.54 13.35 18.53
CA GLY A 48 -4.09 12.57 17.37
C GLY A 48 -5.13 11.58 16.81
N LEU A 49 -6.32 11.53 17.37
CA LEU A 49 -7.40 10.61 17.01
C LEU A 49 -8.63 11.36 16.49
N VAL A 50 -9.50 10.66 15.80
CA VAL A 50 -10.85 11.13 15.50
C VAL A 50 -11.69 11.05 16.78
N ALA A 51 -12.04 12.19 17.34
CA ALA A 51 -12.90 12.27 18.52
C ALA A 51 -14.39 12.19 18.16
N TRP A 52 -14.76 12.75 16.98
CA TRP A 52 -16.14 12.76 16.50
C TRP A 52 -16.18 13.03 14.99
N SER A 53 -17.15 12.45 14.28
CA SER A 53 -17.47 12.75 12.89
C SER A 53 -18.98 12.61 12.64
N GLY A 54 -19.58 13.52 11.86
CA GLY A 54 -21.02 13.50 11.61
C GLY A 54 -21.53 14.76 10.93
N PRO A 55 -22.88 15.00 10.97
CA PRO A 55 -23.50 16.21 10.43
C PRO A 55 -22.98 17.48 11.10
N ALA A 56 -22.66 18.53 10.34
CA ALA A 56 -22.04 19.75 10.88
C ALA A 56 -22.89 20.43 11.96
N ALA A 57 -24.22 20.30 11.90
CA ALA A 57 -25.13 20.88 12.88
C ALA A 57 -25.01 20.24 14.29
N GLU A 58 -24.40 19.04 14.38
CA GLU A 58 -24.22 18.28 15.63
C GLU A 58 -22.79 18.36 16.15
N ALA A 59 -21.91 19.11 15.44
CA ALA A 59 -20.48 19.14 15.75
C ALA A 59 -20.22 19.74 17.16
N PRO A 60 -19.44 19.05 18.01
CA PRO A 60 -18.99 19.62 19.27
C PRO A 60 -18.01 20.76 19.03
N ALA A 61 -17.90 21.65 20.01
CA ALA A 61 -16.88 22.71 19.99
C ALA A 61 -15.48 22.13 20.13
N ALA A 62 -14.49 22.81 19.53
CA ALA A 62 -13.08 22.50 19.66
C ALA A 62 -12.25 23.78 19.84
N ASP A 63 -10.98 23.64 20.19
CA ASP A 63 -10.08 24.76 20.47
C ASP A 63 -9.71 25.54 19.20
N GLU A 64 -9.50 24.81 18.09
CA GLU A 64 -9.20 25.38 16.78
C GLU A 64 -10.26 24.98 15.76
N VAL A 65 -10.45 25.83 14.74
CA VAL A 65 -11.44 25.60 13.67
C VAL A 65 -10.80 25.84 12.31
N VAL A 66 -11.00 24.88 11.42
CA VAL A 66 -10.67 24.96 9.99
C VAL A 66 -11.95 24.91 9.17
N ASP A 67 -12.17 25.88 8.30
CA ASP A 67 -13.26 25.89 7.33
C ASP A 67 -12.84 25.14 6.07
N ALA A 68 -13.51 24.02 5.78
CA ALA A 68 -13.28 23.26 4.55
C ALA A 68 -13.85 23.94 3.31
N ALA A 69 -14.68 24.98 3.46
CA ALA A 69 -15.27 25.76 2.36
C ALA A 69 -16.01 24.89 1.33
N GLY A 70 -16.77 23.91 1.77
CA GLY A 70 -17.53 22.99 0.93
C GLY A 70 -16.69 21.89 0.26
N ARG A 71 -15.41 21.76 0.60
CA ARG A 71 -14.51 20.73 0.06
C ARG A 71 -14.79 19.36 0.63
N ALA A 72 -14.39 18.33 -0.14
CA ALA A 72 -14.45 16.94 0.34
C ALA A 72 -13.28 16.64 1.29
N VAL A 73 -13.57 15.86 2.31
CA VAL A 73 -12.59 15.29 3.27
C VAL A 73 -12.72 13.78 3.27
N LEU A 74 -11.58 13.09 3.18
CA LEU A 74 -11.49 11.63 3.09
C LEU A 74 -10.47 11.12 4.13
N PRO A 75 -10.51 9.81 4.50
CA PRO A 75 -9.39 9.18 5.17
C PRO A 75 -8.10 9.35 4.35
N GLY A 76 -6.96 9.49 5.01
CA GLY A 76 -5.67 9.41 4.34
C GLY A 76 -5.51 8.09 3.60
N PHE A 77 -4.89 8.11 2.42
CA PHE A 77 -4.65 6.90 1.65
C PHE A 77 -3.70 5.96 2.42
N VAL A 78 -3.95 4.66 2.23
CA VAL A 78 -3.14 3.57 2.78
C VAL A 78 -2.56 2.77 1.63
N ASP A 79 -1.29 2.98 1.35
CA ASP A 79 -0.56 2.29 0.30
C ASP A 79 0.07 1.01 0.85
N SER A 80 -0.54 -0.12 0.53
CA SER A 80 -0.16 -1.40 1.10
C SER A 80 0.91 -2.14 0.33
N HIS A 81 1.53 -1.54 -0.70
CA HIS A 81 2.56 -2.19 -1.52
C HIS A 81 3.47 -1.16 -2.19
N ALA A 82 4.71 -1.04 -1.71
CA ALA A 82 5.71 -0.16 -2.30
C ALA A 82 7.15 -0.62 -2.05
N HIS A 83 8.07 -0.35 -2.99
CA HIS A 83 9.49 -0.71 -2.95
C HIS A 83 10.35 0.56 -2.96
N LEU A 84 10.41 1.28 -1.85
CA LEU A 84 11.01 2.62 -1.82
C LEU A 84 12.52 2.63 -1.56
N VAL A 85 13.11 1.50 -1.08
CA VAL A 85 14.54 1.41 -0.80
C VAL A 85 15.28 0.91 -2.02
N PHE A 86 15.71 1.81 -2.87
CA PHE A 86 16.51 1.52 -4.06
C PHE A 86 17.38 2.69 -4.47
N ALA A 87 18.35 2.42 -5.35
CA ALA A 87 19.12 3.42 -6.09
C ALA A 87 19.12 3.10 -7.59
N GLY A 88 19.53 4.08 -8.39
CA GLY A 88 19.48 3.99 -9.84
C GLY A 88 18.11 4.36 -10.40
N GLU A 89 18.00 4.30 -11.73
CA GLU A 89 16.77 4.63 -12.45
C GLU A 89 16.63 3.73 -13.70
N ARG A 90 15.40 3.55 -14.18
CA ARG A 90 15.09 2.68 -15.32
C ARG A 90 14.25 3.40 -16.38
N GLY A 91 14.38 4.73 -16.48
CA GLY A 91 13.65 5.55 -17.46
C GLY A 91 13.92 5.14 -18.91
N ALA A 92 15.17 4.75 -19.24
CA ALA A 92 15.50 4.26 -20.57
C ALA A 92 14.79 2.94 -20.92
N GLU A 93 14.63 2.03 -19.95
CA GLU A 93 13.88 0.78 -20.12
C GLU A 93 12.38 1.07 -20.30
N PHE A 94 11.83 2.00 -19.53
CA PHE A 94 10.45 2.45 -19.72
C PHE A 94 10.24 3.01 -21.14
N ALA A 95 11.14 3.87 -21.63
CA ALA A 95 11.07 4.43 -22.99
C ALA A 95 11.12 3.33 -24.04
N ALA A 96 11.98 2.31 -23.88
CA ALA A 96 12.08 1.18 -24.79
C ALA A 96 10.77 0.35 -24.82
N ARG A 97 10.15 0.10 -23.67
CA ARG A 97 8.81 -0.54 -23.59
C ARG A 97 7.75 0.27 -24.33
N MET A 98 7.74 1.59 -24.14
CA MET A 98 6.80 2.46 -24.87
C MET A 98 7.04 2.45 -26.38
N ALA A 99 8.27 2.16 -26.82
CA ALA A 99 8.61 1.94 -28.22
C ALA A 99 8.28 0.52 -28.75
N GLY A 100 7.73 -0.37 -27.93
CA GLY A 100 7.24 -1.69 -28.34
C GLY A 100 8.13 -2.87 -27.94
N LEU A 101 9.21 -2.65 -27.17
CA LEU A 101 9.96 -3.77 -26.60
C LEU A 101 9.17 -4.37 -25.41
N PRO A 102 9.10 -5.72 -25.32
CA PRO A 102 8.39 -6.36 -24.20
C PRO A 102 9.08 -6.07 -22.86
N TYR A 103 8.27 -6.01 -21.80
CA TYR A 103 8.80 -5.99 -20.44
C TYR A 103 9.50 -7.31 -20.11
N SER A 104 10.65 -7.25 -19.47
CA SER A 104 11.34 -8.41 -18.93
C SER A 104 11.82 -8.11 -17.50
N ALA A 105 11.66 -9.07 -16.60
CA ALA A 105 12.13 -8.95 -15.22
C ALA A 105 13.67 -8.85 -15.10
N GLY A 106 14.42 -9.04 -16.18
CA GLY A 106 15.89 -8.96 -16.20
C GLY A 106 16.46 -7.59 -15.80
N GLY A 107 15.67 -6.50 -15.96
CA GLY A 107 16.08 -5.14 -15.57
C GLY A 107 16.29 -4.95 -14.08
N ILE A 108 15.72 -5.79 -13.22
CA ILE A 108 15.91 -5.72 -11.76
C ILE A 108 17.40 -5.80 -11.35
N ARG A 109 18.22 -6.52 -12.11
CA ARG A 109 19.66 -6.69 -11.85
C ARG A 109 20.40 -5.35 -11.86
N SER A 110 19.99 -4.39 -12.70
CA SER A 110 20.58 -3.04 -12.68
C SER A 110 20.24 -2.26 -11.42
N THR A 111 19.00 -2.37 -10.95
CA THR A 111 18.56 -1.77 -9.67
C THR A 111 19.31 -2.41 -8.50
N VAL A 112 19.43 -3.73 -8.46
CA VAL A 112 20.21 -4.45 -7.43
C VAL A 112 21.66 -3.97 -7.39
N ALA A 113 22.33 -3.89 -8.54
CA ALA A 113 23.72 -3.44 -8.61
C ALA A 113 23.87 -1.99 -8.13
N ALA A 114 22.97 -1.09 -8.53
CA ALA A 114 22.97 0.31 -8.10
C ALA A 114 22.68 0.46 -6.59
N THR A 115 21.73 -0.30 -6.07
CA THR A 115 21.35 -0.27 -4.64
C THR A 115 22.48 -0.77 -3.75
N ARG A 116 23.13 -1.89 -4.10
CA ARG A 116 24.30 -2.40 -3.40
C ARG A 116 25.48 -1.42 -3.39
N ALA A 117 25.69 -0.70 -4.52
CA ALA A 117 26.77 0.28 -4.65
C ALA A 117 26.50 1.62 -3.96
N ALA A 118 25.24 1.95 -3.69
CA ALA A 118 24.84 3.22 -3.09
C ALA A 118 25.20 3.27 -1.59
N SER A 119 25.57 4.47 -1.10
CA SER A 119 25.71 4.70 0.34
C SER A 119 24.34 4.78 1.02
N ASP A 120 24.31 4.58 2.34
CA ASP A 120 23.10 4.74 3.16
C ASP A 120 22.48 6.13 3.01
N ASP A 121 23.30 7.17 2.91
CA ASP A 121 22.82 8.54 2.75
C ASP A 121 22.08 8.74 1.42
N VAL A 122 22.55 8.11 0.33
CA VAL A 122 21.87 8.13 -0.97
C VAL A 122 20.53 7.40 -0.90
N LEU A 123 20.50 6.19 -0.31
CA LEU A 123 19.27 5.42 -0.13
C LEU A 123 18.27 6.16 0.77
N ARG A 124 18.72 6.69 1.90
CA ARG A 124 17.89 7.45 2.84
C ARG A 124 17.31 8.73 2.21
N SER A 125 18.12 9.44 1.42
CA SER A 125 17.68 10.64 0.72
C SER A 125 16.60 10.34 -0.33
N ASN A 126 16.76 9.25 -1.11
CA ASN A 126 15.75 8.83 -2.08
C ASN A 126 14.46 8.36 -1.37
N LEU A 127 14.59 7.56 -0.32
CA LEU A 127 13.48 7.07 0.48
C LEU A 127 12.67 8.23 1.11
N ALA A 128 13.34 9.20 1.72
CA ALA A 128 12.70 10.38 2.30
C ALA A 128 11.98 11.22 1.26
N ARG A 129 12.57 11.38 0.05
CA ARG A 129 11.93 12.08 -1.07
C ARG A 129 10.64 11.38 -1.49
N LEU A 130 10.66 10.05 -1.72
CA LEU A 130 9.48 9.28 -2.13
C LEU A 130 8.40 9.27 -1.05
N ALA A 131 8.77 9.08 0.22
CA ALA A 131 7.82 9.17 1.33
C ALA A 131 7.18 10.56 1.45
N GLY A 132 7.96 11.62 1.21
CA GLY A 132 7.46 13.00 1.15
C GLY A 132 6.50 13.24 -0.02
N GLU A 133 6.80 12.69 -1.20
CA GLU A 133 5.91 12.74 -2.37
C GLU A 133 4.58 12.01 -2.12
N MET A 134 4.62 10.83 -1.49
CA MET A 134 3.43 10.09 -1.07
C MET A 134 2.58 10.90 -0.10
N LEU A 135 3.22 11.45 0.93
CA LEU A 135 2.53 12.25 1.95
C LEU A 135 1.87 13.49 1.34
N ALA A 136 2.58 14.22 0.48
CA ALA A 136 2.05 15.42 -0.19
C ALA A 136 0.84 15.11 -1.10
N GLN A 137 0.70 13.86 -1.55
CA GLN A 137 -0.43 13.37 -2.35
C GLN A 137 -1.48 12.62 -1.51
N GLY A 138 -1.36 12.66 -0.17
CA GLY A 138 -2.39 12.17 0.75
C GLY A 138 -2.19 10.75 1.27
N THR A 139 -1.09 10.08 0.97
CA THR A 139 -0.76 8.77 1.55
C THR A 139 -0.16 8.98 2.94
N THR A 140 -0.93 8.66 3.98
CA THR A 140 -0.52 8.85 5.39
C THR A 140 0.03 7.58 6.03
N THR A 141 -0.26 6.43 5.43
CA THR A 141 0.24 5.11 5.84
C THR A 141 0.71 4.36 4.60
N PHE A 142 1.90 3.80 4.64
CA PHE A 142 2.42 2.99 3.54
C PHE A 142 3.32 1.86 4.05
N GLU A 143 3.35 0.79 3.28
CA GLU A 143 4.26 -0.33 3.43
C GLU A 143 5.53 -0.08 2.62
N CYS A 144 6.67 -0.58 3.08
CA CYS A 144 7.93 -0.48 2.36
C CYS A 144 8.69 -1.81 2.38
N LYS A 145 8.92 -2.34 1.18
CA LYS A 145 9.63 -3.61 0.97
C LYS A 145 11.15 -3.39 0.79
N SER A 146 11.94 -4.36 1.24
CA SER A 146 13.30 -4.59 0.75
C SER A 146 13.29 -5.25 -0.63
N GLY A 147 14.28 -6.06 -1.00
CA GLY A 147 14.25 -6.88 -2.22
C GLY A 147 15.14 -6.40 -3.35
N TYR A 148 15.92 -5.33 -3.13
CA TYR A 148 16.96 -4.89 -4.05
C TYR A 148 18.38 -5.08 -3.48
N GLY A 149 18.53 -5.66 -2.31
CA GLY A 149 19.79 -6.04 -1.72
C GLY A 149 20.25 -7.43 -2.15
N LEU A 150 19.43 -8.43 -1.93
CA LEU A 150 19.59 -9.83 -2.26
C LEU A 150 20.88 -10.46 -1.67
N THR A 151 21.45 -9.84 -0.65
CA THR A 151 22.50 -10.38 0.23
C THR A 151 22.08 -10.17 1.67
N VAL A 152 22.67 -10.93 2.61
CA VAL A 152 22.34 -10.76 4.05
C VAL A 152 22.54 -9.33 4.51
N ALA A 153 23.68 -8.73 4.17
CA ALA A 153 24.00 -7.37 4.61
C ALA A 153 23.10 -6.29 3.96
N ASP A 154 22.86 -6.42 2.65
CA ASP A 154 22.12 -5.40 1.91
C ASP A 154 20.61 -5.48 2.17
N GLU A 155 20.05 -6.67 2.40
CA GLU A 155 18.64 -6.82 2.81
C GLU A 155 18.42 -6.29 4.25
N ALA A 156 19.31 -6.64 5.19
CA ALA A 156 19.26 -6.13 6.55
C ALA A 156 19.37 -4.59 6.60
N ARG A 157 20.25 -4.01 5.76
CA ARG A 157 20.34 -2.57 5.55
C ARG A 157 19.03 -1.98 5.03
N SER A 158 18.44 -2.62 4.01
CA SER A 158 17.22 -2.14 3.37
C SER A 158 16.02 -2.13 4.33
N VAL A 159 15.80 -3.19 5.11
CA VAL A 159 14.72 -3.21 6.10
C VAL A 159 14.96 -2.21 7.25
N THR A 160 16.21 -1.98 7.63
CA THR A 160 16.57 -0.98 8.64
C THR A 160 16.23 0.44 8.15
N LEU A 161 16.60 0.80 6.92
CA LEU A 161 16.29 2.09 6.33
C LEU A 161 14.77 2.28 6.15
N ALA A 162 14.05 1.25 5.68
CA ALA A 162 12.59 1.30 5.57
C ALA A 162 11.93 1.62 6.92
N GLY A 163 12.45 1.05 8.01
CA GLY A 163 11.97 1.29 9.39
C GLY A 163 12.12 2.74 9.87
N GLU A 164 12.97 3.56 9.24
CA GLU A 164 13.10 4.98 9.57
C GLU A 164 11.87 5.81 9.14
N VAL A 165 11.07 5.33 8.18
CA VAL A 165 9.94 6.09 7.60
C VAL A 165 8.57 5.43 7.81
N THR A 166 8.52 4.13 8.06
CA THR A 166 7.27 3.40 8.28
C THR A 166 7.45 2.19 9.21
N PRO A 167 6.47 1.85 10.06
CA PRO A 167 6.47 0.59 10.81
C PRO A 167 6.03 -0.62 9.97
N GLU A 168 5.51 -0.40 8.76
CA GLU A 168 5.01 -1.46 7.87
C GLU A 168 6.14 -1.93 6.93
N VAL A 169 7.19 -2.54 7.52
CA VAL A 169 8.38 -3.00 6.79
C VAL A 169 8.23 -4.44 6.36
N THR A 170 8.51 -4.72 5.08
CA THR A 170 8.46 -6.06 4.49
C THR A 170 9.86 -6.55 4.11
N TYR A 171 10.21 -7.73 4.61
CA TYR A 171 11.35 -8.49 4.14
C TYR A 171 10.99 -9.23 2.85
N LEU A 172 11.67 -8.89 1.75
CA LEU A 172 11.49 -9.49 0.41
C LEU A 172 12.81 -10.04 -0.13
N GLY A 173 13.51 -10.88 0.63
CA GLY A 173 14.72 -11.57 0.16
C GLY A 173 14.45 -12.47 -1.04
N ALA A 174 13.25 -13.03 -1.13
CA ALA A 174 12.80 -13.85 -2.25
C ALA A 174 12.17 -13.02 -3.40
N HIS A 175 12.86 -11.98 -3.87
CA HIS A 175 12.40 -11.17 -5.00
C HIS A 175 12.84 -11.77 -6.34
N VAL A 176 14.12 -12.06 -6.50
CA VAL A 176 14.69 -12.84 -7.61
C VAL A 176 15.95 -13.56 -7.16
N VAL A 177 16.34 -14.61 -7.85
CA VAL A 177 17.64 -15.28 -7.60
C VAL A 177 18.76 -14.40 -8.19
N PRO A 178 19.70 -13.89 -7.36
CA PRO A 178 20.78 -13.05 -7.85
C PRO A 178 21.83 -13.86 -8.65
N ALA A 179 22.55 -13.16 -9.54
CA ALA A 179 23.45 -13.79 -10.51
C ALA A 179 24.56 -14.65 -9.88
N GLU A 180 25.01 -14.32 -8.69
CA GLU A 180 26.05 -15.04 -7.95
C GLU A 180 25.65 -16.46 -7.50
N PHE A 181 24.37 -16.78 -7.57
CA PHE A 181 23.85 -18.14 -7.32
C PHE A 181 23.76 -18.99 -8.57
N ASP A 182 24.05 -18.41 -9.76
CA ASP A 182 24.11 -19.12 -11.06
C ASP A 182 22.87 -20.01 -11.33
N GLY A 183 21.70 -19.52 -10.90
CA GLY A 183 20.41 -20.22 -11.04
C GLY A 183 20.17 -21.34 -10.01
N ASP A 184 21.06 -21.56 -9.05
CA ASP A 184 20.82 -22.47 -7.93
C ASP A 184 19.79 -21.90 -6.95
N VAL A 185 18.51 -22.08 -7.31
CA VAL A 185 17.36 -21.57 -6.57
C VAL A 185 17.34 -22.15 -5.14
N ALA A 186 17.58 -23.45 -5.01
CA ALA A 186 17.50 -24.13 -3.71
C ALA A 186 18.51 -23.55 -2.70
N ARG A 187 19.77 -23.36 -3.12
CA ARG A 187 20.78 -22.73 -2.29
C ARG A 187 20.44 -21.29 -1.91
N TYR A 188 19.80 -20.55 -2.83
CA TYR A 188 19.37 -19.18 -2.51
C TYR A 188 18.21 -19.17 -1.54
N VAL A 189 17.21 -20.05 -1.69
CA VAL A 189 16.09 -20.22 -0.75
C VAL A 189 16.59 -20.60 0.66
N ASP A 190 17.60 -21.48 0.76
CA ASP A 190 18.24 -21.78 2.05
C ASP A 190 18.82 -20.52 2.72
N LEU A 191 19.47 -19.64 1.95
CA LEU A 191 19.97 -18.36 2.46
C LEU A 191 18.84 -17.44 2.89
N VAL A 192 17.80 -17.32 2.06
CA VAL A 192 16.62 -16.46 2.31
C VAL A 192 15.88 -16.91 3.56
N CYS A 193 15.67 -18.22 3.74
CA CYS A 193 14.97 -18.79 4.91
C CYS A 193 15.83 -18.85 6.16
N GLY A 194 17.15 -18.78 6.03
CA GLY A 194 18.12 -18.93 7.10
C GLY A 194 18.77 -17.62 7.56
N GLU A 195 20.01 -17.42 7.17
CA GLU A 195 20.86 -16.31 7.64
C GLU A 195 20.28 -14.92 7.31
N MET A 196 19.73 -14.77 6.10
CA MET A 196 19.15 -13.50 5.65
C MET A 196 17.89 -13.16 6.44
N LEU A 197 16.97 -14.12 6.63
CA LEU A 197 15.78 -13.94 7.47
C LEU A 197 16.16 -13.57 8.90
N ALA A 198 17.13 -14.29 9.49
CA ALA A 198 17.57 -14.01 10.86
C ALA A 198 18.12 -12.58 11.04
N ALA A 199 18.78 -12.04 10.01
CA ALA A 199 19.28 -10.67 10.02
C ALA A 199 18.17 -9.61 9.80
N CYS A 200 17.11 -9.91 9.04
CA CYS A 200 16.06 -8.98 8.66
C CYS A 200 14.85 -8.98 9.61
N ALA A 201 14.47 -10.13 10.15
CA ALA A 201 13.26 -10.30 10.95
C ALA A 201 13.12 -9.34 12.14
N PRO A 202 14.18 -8.96 12.87
CA PRO A 202 14.03 -8.00 13.97
C PRO A 202 13.55 -6.61 13.57
N SER A 203 13.69 -6.23 12.29
CA SER A 203 13.31 -4.91 11.76
C SER A 203 12.12 -4.99 10.77
N ALA A 204 11.60 -6.18 10.52
CA ALA A 204 10.47 -6.39 9.61
C ALA A 204 9.21 -6.81 10.36
N LYS A 205 8.06 -6.49 9.80
CA LYS A 205 6.73 -6.95 10.25
C LYS A 205 6.20 -8.04 9.32
N TRP A 206 6.59 -7.99 8.06
CA TRP A 206 6.06 -8.81 6.98
C TRP A 206 7.16 -9.61 6.29
N VAL A 207 6.81 -10.78 5.76
CA VAL A 207 7.61 -11.55 4.80
C VAL A 207 6.84 -11.63 3.49
N ASP A 208 7.57 -11.52 2.37
CA ASP A 208 6.99 -11.55 1.03
C ASP A 208 7.86 -12.40 0.09
N VAL A 209 7.26 -12.92 -0.96
CA VAL A 209 7.92 -13.70 -2.00
C VAL A 209 7.31 -13.39 -3.37
N PHE A 210 8.15 -13.30 -4.39
CA PHE A 210 7.73 -13.14 -5.78
C PHE A 210 7.46 -14.53 -6.40
N CYS A 211 6.21 -14.99 -6.31
CA CYS A 211 5.77 -16.30 -6.80
C CYS A 211 5.34 -16.20 -8.28
N GLU A 212 6.31 -16.26 -9.19
CA GLU A 212 6.12 -16.07 -10.63
C GLU A 212 7.07 -16.94 -11.45
N ASP A 213 6.70 -17.17 -12.71
CA ASP A 213 7.57 -17.81 -13.67
C ASP A 213 8.88 -17.03 -13.86
N GLY A 214 10.00 -17.70 -13.67
CA GLY A 214 11.33 -17.10 -13.75
C GLY A 214 11.82 -16.47 -12.43
N ALA A 215 11.03 -16.55 -11.35
CA ALA A 215 11.43 -16.17 -10.00
C ALA A 215 11.33 -17.37 -9.04
N PHE A 216 10.26 -17.50 -8.25
CA PHE A 216 10.08 -18.61 -7.32
C PHE A 216 8.79 -19.37 -7.59
N GLY A 217 8.84 -20.69 -7.53
CA GLY A 217 7.70 -21.58 -7.68
C GLY A 217 6.90 -21.72 -6.38
N ALA A 218 5.85 -22.54 -6.43
CA ALA A 218 4.95 -22.71 -5.29
C ALA A 218 5.63 -23.30 -4.05
N ASP A 219 6.56 -24.23 -4.22
CA ASP A 219 7.21 -24.92 -3.09
C ASP A 219 8.21 -24.01 -2.41
N GLU A 220 8.99 -23.23 -3.19
CA GLU A 220 9.87 -22.21 -2.66
C GLU A 220 9.09 -21.10 -1.95
N ALA A 221 7.97 -20.66 -2.53
CA ALA A 221 7.11 -19.64 -1.92
C ALA A 221 6.55 -20.12 -0.57
N ARG A 222 6.05 -21.36 -0.49
CA ARG A 222 5.61 -21.96 0.77
C ARG A 222 6.73 -22.01 1.81
N ALA A 223 7.94 -22.42 1.40
CA ALA A 223 9.09 -22.49 2.29
C ALA A 223 9.46 -21.12 2.87
N VAL A 224 9.51 -20.07 2.03
CA VAL A 224 9.83 -18.69 2.44
C VAL A 224 8.77 -18.15 3.41
N LEU A 225 7.48 -18.29 3.07
CA LEU A 225 6.40 -17.79 3.93
C LEU A 225 6.38 -18.52 5.27
N ALA A 226 6.50 -19.86 5.28
CA ALA A 226 6.54 -20.65 6.51
C ALA A 226 7.76 -20.30 7.39
N ALA A 227 8.93 -20.07 6.80
CA ALA A 227 10.11 -19.61 7.55
C ALA A 227 9.89 -18.23 8.18
N GLY A 228 9.29 -17.30 7.42
CA GLY A 228 8.93 -15.97 7.91
C GLY A 228 7.95 -16.02 9.08
N GLU A 229 6.89 -16.82 8.97
CA GLU A 229 5.92 -17.02 10.05
C GLU A 229 6.57 -17.61 11.31
N ALA A 230 7.46 -18.61 11.14
CA ALA A 230 8.22 -19.17 12.24
C ALA A 230 9.13 -18.15 12.94
N ALA A 231 9.58 -17.12 12.21
CA ALA A 231 10.34 -15.99 12.74
C ALA A 231 9.44 -14.84 13.29
N GLY A 232 8.11 -15.01 13.28
CA GLY A 232 7.14 -14.04 13.80
C GLY A 232 6.68 -12.97 12.80
N LEU A 233 7.03 -13.10 11.53
CA LEU A 233 6.58 -12.22 10.46
C LEU A 233 5.22 -12.66 9.91
N GLN A 234 4.45 -11.73 9.37
CA GLN A 234 3.17 -12.02 8.73
C GLN A 234 3.35 -12.17 7.21
N PRO A 235 2.74 -13.20 6.57
CA PRO A 235 2.93 -13.47 5.16
C PRO A 235 2.17 -12.51 4.25
N ARG A 236 2.79 -12.18 3.12
CA ARG A 236 2.28 -11.49 1.94
C ARG A 236 2.87 -12.19 0.70
N ILE A 237 2.35 -11.94 -0.49
CA ILE A 237 2.88 -12.58 -1.69
C ILE A 237 2.59 -11.73 -2.94
N HIS A 238 3.60 -11.57 -3.83
CA HIS A 238 3.38 -11.18 -5.21
C HIS A 238 2.87 -12.41 -5.98
N ALA A 239 1.71 -12.29 -6.61
CA ALA A 239 1.00 -13.43 -7.19
C ALA A 239 0.33 -13.09 -8.52
N ASN A 240 0.54 -13.98 -9.51
CA ASN A 240 -0.16 -13.95 -10.78
C ASN A 240 -0.04 -12.60 -11.52
N GLN A 241 1.15 -11.97 -11.47
CA GLN A 241 1.46 -10.70 -12.12
C GLN A 241 1.76 -10.87 -13.61
N LEU A 242 2.58 -11.87 -13.96
CA LEU A 242 3.12 -12.05 -15.32
C LEU A 242 2.32 -13.07 -16.13
N GLY A 243 1.57 -13.95 -15.45
CA GLY A 243 0.76 -14.99 -16.03
C GLY A 243 -0.09 -15.72 -14.99
N PRO A 244 -0.96 -16.66 -15.42
CA PRO A 244 -1.61 -17.59 -14.51
C PRO A 244 -0.58 -18.41 -13.74
N GLY A 245 -0.70 -18.48 -12.42
CA GLY A 245 0.27 -19.14 -11.55
C GLY A 245 -0.35 -19.66 -10.25
N PRO A 246 0.44 -20.32 -9.40
CA PRO A 246 -0.04 -20.86 -8.12
C PRO A 246 -0.06 -19.82 -6.98
N GLY A 247 0.41 -18.61 -7.21
CA GLY A 247 0.69 -17.62 -6.16
C GLY A 247 -0.53 -17.32 -5.29
N VAL A 248 -1.71 -17.14 -5.87
CA VAL A 248 -2.94 -16.87 -5.11
C VAL A 248 -3.34 -18.07 -4.23
N GLN A 249 -3.19 -19.30 -4.74
CA GLN A 249 -3.49 -20.50 -3.93
C GLN A 249 -2.52 -20.59 -2.73
N VAL A 250 -1.23 -20.34 -2.97
CA VAL A 250 -0.22 -20.29 -1.89
C VAL A 250 -0.53 -19.18 -0.89
N ALA A 251 -0.99 -17.98 -1.35
CA ALA A 251 -1.42 -16.90 -0.46
C ALA A 251 -2.52 -17.35 0.50
N VAL A 252 -3.56 -18.00 -0.04
CA VAL A 252 -4.70 -18.46 0.76
C VAL A 252 -4.29 -19.59 1.71
N GLU A 253 -3.49 -20.55 1.23
CA GLU A 253 -2.96 -21.65 2.06
C GLU A 253 -2.14 -21.12 3.25
N ALA A 254 -1.30 -20.12 3.04
CA ALA A 254 -0.47 -19.49 4.07
C ALA A 254 -1.24 -18.49 4.94
N GLY A 255 -2.54 -18.27 4.72
CA GLY A 255 -3.29 -17.23 5.40
C GLY A 255 -2.68 -15.84 5.24
N ALA A 256 -2.10 -15.55 4.08
CA ALA A 256 -1.42 -14.28 3.80
C ALA A 256 -2.35 -13.08 3.97
N ALA A 257 -1.81 -11.95 4.41
CA ALA A 257 -2.57 -10.72 4.57
C ALA A 257 -3.06 -10.19 3.22
N SER A 258 -2.25 -10.36 2.17
CA SER A 258 -2.63 -10.02 0.80
C SER A 258 -1.97 -10.93 -0.22
N ALA A 259 -2.65 -11.09 -1.35
CA ALA A 259 -2.10 -11.52 -2.63
C ALA A 259 -2.04 -10.27 -3.52
N ASP A 260 -0.85 -9.88 -3.90
CA ASP A 260 -0.60 -8.61 -4.57
C ASP A 260 -0.42 -8.82 -6.09
N HIS A 261 -0.82 -7.88 -6.93
CA HIS A 261 -1.01 -7.90 -8.38
C HIS A 261 -2.32 -8.54 -8.82
N CYS A 262 -2.47 -9.85 -8.72
CA CYS A 262 -3.70 -10.55 -9.11
C CYS A 262 -4.16 -10.23 -10.55
N THR A 263 -3.21 -10.01 -11.48
CA THR A 263 -3.51 -9.61 -12.87
C THR A 263 -4.13 -10.76 -13.65
N PHE A 264 -3.62 -11.99 -13.45
CA PHE A 264 -4.05 -13.18 -14.20
C PHE A 264 -4.71 -14.22 -13.28
N LEU A 265 -6.00 -14.01 -12.96
CA LEU A 265 -6.74 -14.89 -12.06
C LEU A 265 -7.61 -15.89 -12.81
N SER A 266 -7.55 -17.17 -12.38
CA SER A 266 -8.53 -18.19 -12.73
C SER A 266 -9.81 -18.07 -11.89
N ASP A 267 -10.86 -18.82 -12.24
CA ASP A 267 -12.09 -18.90 -11.40
C ASP A 267 -11.78 -19.49 -10.03
N THR A 268 -10.91 -20.50 -9.97
CA THR A 268 -10.46 -21.12 -8.73
C THR A 268 -9.69 -20.16 -7.82
N ASP A 269 -8.96 -19.19 -8.36
CA ASP A 269 -8.27 -18.18 -7.57
C ASP A 269 -9.26 -17.20 -6.92
N VAL A 270 -10.27 -16.77 -7.69
CA VAL A 270 -11.33 -15.90 -7.17
C VAL A 270 -12.13 -16.59 -6.08
N ASP A 271 -12.51 -17.88 -6.31
CA ASP A 271 -13.23 -18.68 -5.32
C ASP A 271 -12.40 -18.88 -4.04
N ALA A 272 -11.10 -19.14 -4.17
CA ALA A 272 -10.20 -19.29 -3.03
C ALA A 272 -10.06 -18.00 -2.22
N LEU A 273 -9.87 -16.84 -2.89
CA LEU A 273 -9.84 -15.53 -2.23
C LEU A 273 -11.14 -15.22 -1.50
N ALA A 274 -12.29 -15.48 -2.15
CA ALA A 274 -13.60 -15.26 -1.54
C ALA A 274 -13.82 -16.16 -0.31
N ALA A 275 -13.39 -17.42 -0.37
CA ALA A 275 -13.50 -18.36 0.74
C ALA A 275 -12.50 -18.11 1.88
N SER A 276 -11.37 -17.46 1.62
CA SER A 276 -10.30 -17.21 2.61
C SER A 276 -10.76 -16.35 3.78
N GLY A 277 -11.70 -15.42 3.53
CA GLY A 277 -12.24 -14.50 4.52
C GLY A 277 -11.24 -13.47 5.08
N GLY A 278 -9.95 -13.53 4.71
CA GLY A 278 -8.90 -12.69 5.29
C GLY A 278 -7.77 -12.26 4.36
N THR A 279 -7.55 -12.97 3.25
CA THR A 279 -6.54 -12.56 2.25
C THR A 279 -7.13 -11.48 1.33
N VAL A 280 -6.50 -10.32 1.30
CA VAL A 280 -6.91 -9.18 0.46
C VAL A 280 -6.28 -9.32 -0.93
N ALA A 281 -7.06 -9.11 -1.98
CA ALA A 281 -6.51 -8.93 -3.33
C ALA A 281 -6.06 -7.48 -3.51
N THR A 282 -4.75 -7.23 -3.53
CA THR A 282 -4.19 -5.89 -3.74
C THR A 282 -3.87 -5.70 -5.22
N LEU A 283 -4.64 -4.85 -5.90
CA LEU A 283 -4.46 -4.53 -7.31
C LEU A 283 -3.52 -3.34 -7.48
N LEU A 284 -2.69 -3.36 -8.52
CA LEU A 284 -1.60 -2.40 -8.70
C LEU A 284 -1.70 -1.69 -10.06
N PRO A 285 -2.75 -0.83 -10.26
CA PRO A 285 -3.12 -0.31 -11.57
C PRO A 285 -2.02 0.50 -12.29
N GLY A 286 -1.06 1.02 -11.54
CA GLY A 286 0.10 1.71 -12.10
C GLY A 286 1.08 0.77 -12.80
N VAL A 287 1.09 -0.52 -12.42
CA VAL A 287 1.92 -1.56 -13.06
C VAL A 287 1.41 -1.86 -14.46
N GLU A 288 0.11 -2.15 -14.59
CA GLU A 288 -0.51 -2.43 -15.89
C GLU A 288 -0.37 -1.24 -16.83
N PHE A 289 -0.55 -0.01 -16.31
CA PHE A 289 -0.31 1.22 -17.06
C PHE A 289 1.14 1.29 -17.60
N SER A 290 2.13 1.03 -16.75
CA SER A 290 3.54 1.19 -17.09
C SER A 290 4.11 0.03 -17.90
N THR A 291 3.54 -1.17 -17.77
CA THR A 291 3.99 -2.39 -18.48
C THR A 291 3.19 -2.69 -19.73
N ARG A 292 2.03 -2.04 -19.92
CA ARG A 292 1.03 -2.35 -20.95
C ARG A 292 0.43 -3.74 -20.80
N SER A 293 0.40 -4.24 -19.59
CA SER A 293 -0.29 -5.49 -19.26
C SER A 293 -1.82 -5.28 -19.24
N PRO A 294 -2.63 -6.34 -19.42
CA PRO A 294 -4.06 -6.23 -19.18
C PRO A 294 -4.34 -5.89 -17.71
N TYR A 295 -5.40 -5.12 -17.48
CA TYR A 295 -5.84 -4.82 -16.12
C TYR A 295 -6.63 -5.98 -15.53
N PRO A 296 -6.48 -6.29 -14.22
CA PRO A 296 -7.32 -7.26 -13.54
C PRO A 296 -8.79 -6.82 -13.50
N ASP A 297 -9.71 -7.80 -13.54
CA ASP A 297 -11.15 -7.53 -13.43
C ASP A 297 -11.56 -7.35 -11.96
N ALA A 298 -11.49 -6.11 -11.47
CA ALA A 298 -11.86 -5.78 -10.10
C ALA A 298 -13.33 -6.09 -9.80
N GLN A 299 -14.23 -5.92 -10.77
CA GLN A 299 -15.67 -6.17 -10.58
C GLN A 299 -15.95 -7.67 -10.36
N ARG A 300 -15.19 -8.55 -10.98
CA ARG A 300 -15.28 -9.99 -10.75
C ARG A 300 -14.91 -10.34 -9.29
N LEU A 301 -13.84 -9.74 -8.76
CA LEU A 301 -13.41 -9.91 -7.36
C LEU A 301 -14.46 -9.36 -6.38
N LEU A 302 -14.91 -8.12 -6.59
CA LEU A 302 -15.90 -7.46 -5.72
C LEU A 302 -17.22 -8.22 -5.71
N SER A 303 -17.69 -8.68 -6.89
CA SER A 303 -18.94 -9.44 -7.01
C SER A 303 -18.85 -10.82 -6.31
N ALA A 304 -17.67 -11.41 -6.22
CA ALA A 304 -17.42 -12.63 -5.48
C ALA A 304 -17.28 -12.41 -3.95
N GLY A 305 -17.31 -11.15 -3.49
CA GLY A 305 -17.16 -10.79 -2.08
C GLY A 305 -15.71 -10.73 -1.59
N VAL A 306 -14.73 -10.74 -2.52
CA VAL A 306 -13.32 -10.57 -2.18
C VAL A 306 -13.06 -9.15 -1.69
N THR A 307 -12.32 -9.00 -0.61
CA THR A 307 -11.81 -7.69 -0.19
C THR A 307 -10.71 -7.24 -1.16
N VAL A 308 -10.91 -6.08 -1.78
CA VAL A 308 -9.97 -5.49 -2.74
C VAL A 308 -9.28 -4.28 -2.14
N ALA A 309 -7.96 -4.20 -2.29
CA ALA A 309 -7.16 -3.00 -2.08
C ALA A 309 -6.56 -2.52 -3.42
N ILE A 310 -6.19 -1.25 -3.49
CA ILE A 310 -5.29 -0.73 -4.53
C ILE A 310 -4.07 -0.10 -3.88
N ALA A 311 -2.91 -0.27 -4.52
CA ALA A 311 -1.65 0.27 -4.04
C ALA A 311 -0.80 0.80 -5.21
N SER A 312 0.30 1.50 -4.91
CA SER A 312 1.10 2.17 -5.93
C SER A 312 2.08 1.24 -6.64
N ASP A 313 2.58 0.23 -5.95
CA ASP A 313 3.79 -0.51 -6.37
C ASP A 313 4.94 0.43 -6.75
N CYS A 314 5.15 1.49 -5.97
CA CYS A 314 6.16 2.49 -6.29
C CYS A 314 7.55 1.86 -6.31
N ASN A 315 8.07 1.62 -7.52
CA ASN A 315 9.37 1.02 -7.78
C ASN A 315 9.95 1.51 -9.11
N PRO A 316 11.26 1.44 -9.34
CA PRO A 316 11.87 1.99 -10.56
C PRO A 316 11.60 1.16 -11.82
N GLY A 317 11.12 -0.07 -11.70
CA GLY A 317 11.01 -1.03 -12.81
C GLY A 317 9.66 -1.10 -13.48
N SER A 318 8.65 -1.48 -12.75
CA SER A 318 7.30 -1.74 -13.24
C SER A 318 6.33 -0.58 -13.03
N CYS A 319 6.55 0.26 -11.99
CA CYS A 319 5.65 1.37 -11.69
C CYS A 319 6.35 2.46 -10.88
N PHE A 320 6.84 3.50 -11.52
CA PHE A 320 7.50 4.58 -10.80
C PHE A 320 6.54 5.76 -10.56
N THR A 321 5.52 5.52 -9.73
CA THR A 321 4.60 6.56 -9.24
C THR A 321 4.41 6.46 -7.74
N SER A 322 4.40 7.60 -7.07
CA SER A 322 4.03 7.78 -5.65
C SER A 322 2.60 8.28 -5.48
N SER A 323 1.80 8.28 -6.59
CA SER A 323 0.50 8.93 -6.63
C SER A 323 -0.66 7.96 -6.45
N MET A 324 -1.18 7.85 -5.24
CA MET A 324 -2.43 7.12 -4.99
C MET A 324 -3.64 7.74 -5.73
N PRO A 325 -3.77 9.08 -5.89
CA PRO A 325 -4.80 9.67 -6.76
C PRO A 325 -4.77 9.15 -8.20
N LEU A 326 -3.58 8.92 -8.78
CA LEU A 326 -3.47 8.30 -10.10
C LEU A 326 -3.96 6.85 -10.09
N CYS A 327 -3.58 6.07 -9.06
CA CYS A 327 -4.03 4.68 -8.90
C CYS A 327 -5.57 4.59 -8.80
N VAL A 328 -6.20 5.49 -8.04
CA VAL A 328 -7.66 5.62 -7.95
C VAL A 328 -8.27 5.90 -9.34
N ALA A 329 -7.71 6.85 -10.09
CA ALA A 329 -8.21 7.17 -11.41
C ALA A 329 -8.10 6.01 -12.40
N LEU A 330 -6.99 5.27 -12.38
CA LEU A 330 -6.78 4.08 -13.21
C LEU A 330 -7.73 2.94 -12.82
N ALA A 331 -7.94 2.70 -11.52
CA ALA A 331 -8.87 1.68 -11.03
C ALA A 331 -10.31 1.96 -11.50
N VAL A 332 -10.76 3.20 -11.43
CA VAL A 332 -12.07 3.60 -11.94
C VAL A 332 -12.14 3.43 -13.46
N ARG A 333 -11.14 3.91 -14.20
CA ARG A 333 -11.17 3.96 -15.66
C ARG A 333 -10.97 2.61 -16.31
N GLU A 334 -10.00 1.83 -15.83
CA GLU A 334 -9.52 0.62 -16.50
C GLU A 334 -10.00 -0.67 -15.80
N MET A 335 -10.17 -0.67 -14.48
CA MET A 335 -10.65 -1.83 -13.72
C MET A 335 -12.15 -1.80 -13.44
N ARG A 336 -12.89 -0.81 -14.00
CA ARG A 336 -14.35 -0.63 -13.90
C ARG A 336 -14.88 -0.46 -12.48
N MET A 337 -14.03 -0.06 -11.53
CA MET A 337 -14.47 0.27 -10.19
C MET A 337 -15.32 1.56 -10.22
N THR A 338 -16.33 1.63 -9.37
CA THR A 338 -16.97 2.92 -9.05
C THR A 338 -15.99 3.81 -8.31
N THR A 339 -16.23 5.12 -8.29
CA THR A 339 -15.37 6.06 -7.53
C THR A 339 -15.35 5.73 -6.04
N ALA A 340 -16.47 5.29 -5.48
CA ALA A 340 -16.59 4.86 -4.10
C ALA A 340 -15.78 3.59 -3.80
N GLU A 341 -15.85 2.57 -4.67
CA GLU A 341 -15.07 1.34 -4.53
C GLU A 341 -13.57 1.61 -4.61
N ALA A 342 -13.13 2.46 -5.55
CA ALA A 342 -11.72 2.79 -5.72
C ALA A 342 -11.16 3.57 -4.52
N VAL A 343 -11.89 4.56 -3.99
CA VAL A 343 -11.48 5.30 -2.79
C VAL A 343 -11.48 4.40 -1.56
N TRP A 344 -12.48 3.53 -1.42
CA TRP A 344 -12.51 2.55 -0.34
C TRP A 344 -11.30 1.59 -0.43
N ALA A 345 -10.98 1.09 -1.61
CA ALA A 345 -9.83 0.20 -1.83
C ALA A 345 -8.48 0.89 -1.55
N ALA A 346 -8.37 2.21 -1.83
CA ALA A 346 -7.18 3.02 -1.56
C ALA A 346 -7.04 3.45 -0.08
N THR A 347 -8.04 3.23 0.74
CA THR A 347 -8.09 3.63 2.15
C THR A 347 -8.35 2.42 3.05
N ALA A 348 -9.61 2.06 3.25
CA ALA A 348 -10.04 0.93 4.06
C ALA A 348 -9.51 -0.43 3.54
N GLY A 349 -9.48 -0.63 2.22
CA GLY A 349 -8.92 -1.82 1.59
C GLY A 349 -7.43 -1.97 1.87
N GLY A 350 -6.65 -0.89 1.68
CA GLY A 350 -5.22 -0.87 2.01
C GLY A 350 -4.96 -1.13 3.50
N ALA A 351 -5.81 -0.55 4.39
CA ALA A 351 -5.72 -0.82 5.83
C ALA A 351 -5.93 -2.30 6.16
N ARG A 352 -6.92 -2.96 5.51
CA ARG A 352 -7.14 -4.39 5.67
C ARG A 352 -5.97 -5.23 5.17
N ALA A 353 -5.36 -4.86 4.03
CA ALA A 353 -4.18 -5.52 3.50
C ALA A 353 -2.95 -5.40 4.43
N LEU A 354 -2.92 -4.37 5.30
CA LEU A 354 -1.92 -4.19 6.35
C LEU A 354 -2.39 -4.71 7.72
N ARG A 355 -3.56 -5.36 7.79
CA ARG A 355 -4.19 -5.79 9.06
C ARG A 355 -4.23 -4.66 10.11
N ARG A 356 -4.44 -3.42 9.62
CA ARG A 356 -4.60 -2.23 10.44
C ARG A 356 -6.08 -1.94 10.65
N THR A 357 -6.41 -1.55 11.88
CA THR A 357 -7.78 -1.24 12.29
C THR A 357 -7.97 0.22 12.68
N ASP A 358 -6.87 0.95 12.78
CA ASP A 358 -6.82 2.33 13.27
C ASP A 358 -6.68 3.37 12.16
N VAL A 359 -6.55 2.95 10.89
CA VAL A 359 -6.37 3.81 9.71
C VAL A 359 -7.33 3.43 8.59
N GLY A 360 -7.42 4.26 7.54
CA GLY A 360 -8.28 4.03 6.36
C GLY A 360 -9.75 4.33 6.60
N HIS A 361 -10.11 4.84 7.79
CA HIS A 361 -11.44 5.31 8.14
C HIS A 361 -11.38 6.50 9.11
N LEU A 362 -12.50 7.23 9.24
CA LEU A 362 -12.65 8.39 10.13
C LEU A 362 -13.73 8.15 11.20
N GLY A 363 -13.92 6.92 11.63
CA GLY A 363 -14.73 6.58 12.79
C GLY A 363 -14.04 7.00 14.09
N THR A 364 -14.82 7.26 15.13
CA THR A 364 -14.31 7.65 16.47
C THR A 364 -13.27 6.64 16.97
N GLY A 365 -12.14 7.15 17.45
CA GLY A 365 -10.99 6.37 17.93
C GLY A 365 -9.99 5.97 16.83
N ALA A 366 -10.28 6.20 15.55
CA ALA A 366 -9.30 6.05 14.49
C ALA A 366 -8.19 7.09 14.61
N ARG A 367 -7.01 6.79 14.06
CA ARG A 367 -5.95 7.78 13.94
C ARG A 367 -6.43 8.95 13.07
N GLY A 368 -6.15 10.17 13.50
CA GLY A 368 -6.56 11.40 12.83
C GLY A 368 -5.83 11.64 11.52
N ASP A 369 -5.93 10.69 10.61
CA ASP A 369 -5.31 10.69 9.28
C ASP A 369 -6.36 11.01 8.23
N LEU A 370 -6.32 12.21 7.68
CA LEU A 370 -7.26 12.64 6.66
C LEU A 370 -6.64 13.55 5.61
N ILE A 371 -7.32 13.64 4.49
CA ILE A 371 -6.98 14.56 3.39
C ILE A 371 -8.17 15.46 3.05
N MET A 372 -7.87 16.67 2.62
CA MET A 372 -8.83 17.62 2.06
C MET A 372 -8.57 17.80 0.58
N LEU A 373 -9.60 17.70 -0.26
CA LEU A 373 -9.50 17.88 -1.71
C LEU A 373 -9.94 19.31 -2.11
N ASP A 374 -9.30 19.88 -3.12
CA ASP A 374 -9.80 21.08 -3.82
C ASP A 374 -10.95 20.69 -4.78
N ALA A 375 -11.94 20.04 -4.21
CA ALA A 375 -13.10 19.52 -4.93
C ALA A 375 -14.25 19.23 -3.96
N PRO A 376 -15.51 19.28 -4.40
CA PRO A 376 -16.65 19.05 -3.53
C PRO A 376 -16.94 17.56 -3.26
N SER A 377 -16.29 16.63 -3.96
CA SER A 377 -16.55 15.19 -3.84
C SER A 377 -15.31 14.34 -4.14
N HIS A 378 -15.23 13.16 -3.50
CA HIS A 378 -14.21 12.13 -3.77
C HIS A 378 -14.15 11.73 -5.25
N ALA A 379 -15.27 11.81 -5.98
CA ALA A 379 -15.34 11.43 -7.39
C ALA A 379 -14.37 12.22 -8.29
N TYR A 380 -13.96 13.41 -7.84
CA TYR A 380 -13.04 14.27 -8.60
C TYR A 380 -11.63 13.67 -8.72
N LEU A 381 -11.23 12.76 -7.85
CA LEU A 381 -9.95 12.03 -8.00
C LEU A 381 -9.87 11.31 -9.34
N ALA A 382 -10.98 10.71 -9.78
CA ALA A 382 -11.07 10.04 -11.09
C ALA A 382 -11.56 10.97 -12.21
N TYR A 383 -12.43 11.95 -11.89
CA TYR A 383 -12.99 12.87 -12.86
C TYR A 383 -12.00 13.91 -13.38
N ARG A 384 -11.03 14.32 -12.55
CA ARG A 384 -9.96 15.27 -12.91
C ARG A 384 -8.56 14.66 -12.69
N PRO A 385 -8.22 13.55 -13.40
CA PRO A 385 -6.96 12.85 -13.19
C PRO A 385 -5.76 13.74 -13.53
N GLY A 386 -4.67 13.58 -12.78
CA GLY A 386 -3.42 14.32 -13.01
C GLY A 386 -3.42 15.77 -12.52
N VAL A 387 -4.51 16.25 -11.93
CA VAL A 387 -4.56 17.55 -11.25
C VAL A 387 -4.22 17.36 -9.77
N PRO A 388 -3.35 18.17 -9.16
CA PRO A 388 -3.06 18.10 -7.73
C PRO A 388 -4.29 18.59 -6.94
N LEU A 389 -5.16 17.66 -6.55
CA LEU A 389 -6.40 17.97 -5.83
C LEU A 389 -6.23 17.96 -4.31
N VAL A 390 -5.22 17.29 -3.77
CA VAL A 390 -4.96 17.26 -2.32
C VAL A 390 -4.42 18.61 -1.88
N THR A 391 -5.13 19.30 -0.98
CA THR A 391 -4.79 20.67 -0.50
C THR A 391 -4.51 20.72 0.98
N GLY A 392 -4.72 19.64 1.69
CA GLY A 392 -4.36 19.50 3.10
C GLY A 392 -4.25 18.03 3.45
N VAL A 393 -3.24 17.70 4.24
CA VAL A 393 -2.99 16.37 4.76
C VAL A 393 -2.79 16.46 6.25
N TRP A 394 -3.53 15.68 7.01
CA TRP A 394 -3.35 15.51 8.45
C TRP A 394 -2.90 14.09 8.74
N ARG A 395 -1.93 13.96 9.61
CA ARG A 395 -1.43 12.68 10.11
C ARG A 395 -1.39 12.74 11.64
N SER A 396 -2.04 11.78 12.28
CA SER A 396 -2.19 11.77 13.74
C SER A 396 -2.75 13.10 14.29
N GLY A 397 -3.73 13.68 13.59
CA GLY A 397 -4.37 14.94 13.97
C GLY A 397 -3.61 16.22 13.62
N GLU A 398 -2.36 16.13 13.23
CA GLU A 398 -1.53 17.29 12.88
C GLU A 398 -1.49 17.52 11.37
N ARG A 399 -1.61 18.77 10.94
CA ARG A 399 -1.47 19.13 9.53
C ARG A 399 0.01 19.02 9.12
N VAL A 400 0.29 18.20 8.10
CA VAL A 400 1.66 17.88 7.66
C VAL A 400 1.93 18.29 6.21
N ALA A 401 0.91 18.59 5.41
CA ALA A 401 1.01 19.11 4.06
C ALA A 401 -0.24 19.94 3.66
#